data_bf0bb9eda8698b6d6c6531eb9bd520f2
#
_entry.id   bf0bb9eda8698b6d6c6531eb9bd520f2
#
_cell.length_a   1.000
_cell.length_b   1.000
_cell.length_c   1.000
_cell.angle_alpha   90.00
_cell.angle_beta   90.00
_cell.angle_gamma   90.00
#
_symmetry.space_group_name_H-M   'P 1'
#
loop_
_entity.id
_entity.type
_entity.pdbx_description
1 polymer ?
#
loop_
_entity_poly.entity_id
_entity_poly.type
_entity_poly.pdbx_seq_one_letter_code
_entity_poly.pdbx_strand_id
1 'polypeptide(L)'
;PTGKTIAVFAGGLNHMSPRCNYQLFEQIIAKGGVCISELCPDTTPVGHRFLLRNRIIAALASKIIVAQARLQSGALNTATWATDLNRELYAIPGDINQPNNAGCNKLIHDSQAIILCSTQDIDILFPQSHHYFAYSQPKPEKLSIDYKNYDNTQKLIIDAITTCKRKHELANVDRIY
;
A
#
# COMPACT_ATOMS: atom_id res chain seq x y z
N PRO A 1 14.82 2.00 -12.55
CA PRO A 1 13.48 2.30 -12.03
C PRO A 1 13.56 3.50 -11.10
N THR A 2 12.79 4.52 -11.41
CA THR A 2 12.80 5.80 -10.66
C THR A 2 11.66 5.89 -9.64
N GLY A 3 10.87 4.82 -9.49
CA GLY A 3 9.72 4.78 -8.59
C GLY A 3 10.12 4.58 -7.13
N LYS A 4 9.39 5.22 -6.22
CA LYS A 4 9.50 5.01 -4.78
C LYS A 4 8.57 3.88 -4.35
N THR A 5 9.02 3.05 -3.40
CA THR A 5 8.25 1.92 -2.88
C THR A 5 7.74 2.24 -1.48
N ILE A 6 6.47 1.89 -1.22
CA ILE A 6 5.90 1.87 0.12
C ILE A 6 5.70 0.41 0.53
N ALA A 7 6.39 -0.04 1.57
CA ALA A 7 6.22 -1.37 2.13
C ALA A 7 5.32 -1.28 3.37
N VAL A 8 4.19 -2.02 3.36
CA VAL A 8 3.24 -2.04 4.48
C VAL A 8 3.39 -3.36 5.24
N PHE A 9 3.63 -3.29 6.55
CA PHE A 9 3.90 -4.47 7.37
C PHE A 9 2.67 -4.94 8.16
N ALA A 10 2.61 -6.27 8.39
CA ALA A 10 1.58 -6.93 9.19
C ALA A 10 2.03 -7.15 10.65
N GLY A 11 3.17 -6.64 11.03
CA GLY A 11 3.73 -6.56 12.37
C GLY A 11 4.32 -5.19 12.60
N GLY A 12 4.83 -4.92 13.80
CA GLY A 12 5.56 -3.70 14.10
C GLY A 12 6.89 -3.63 13.35
N LEU A 13 7.44 -2.43 13.22
CA LEU A 13 8.66 -2.21 12.43
C LEU A 13 9.92 -2.87 13.04
N ASN A 14 9.91 -3.19 14.34
CA ASN A 14 10.98 -3.98 14.97
C ASN A 14 10.90 -5.47 14.60
N HIS A 15 9.77 -5.92 14.04
CA HIS A 15 9.51 -7.30 13.63
C HIS A 15 9.17 -7.40 12.14
N MET A 16 9.96 -6.76 11.29
CA MET A 16 9.78 -6.80 9.84
C MET A 16 9.81 -8.25 9.33
N SER A 17 8.78 -8.63 8.56
CA SER A 17 8.57 -9.99 8.09
C SER A 17 8.23 -10.01 6.60
N PRO A 18 8.70 -11.00 5.84
CA PRO A 18 9.56 -12.12 6.26
C PRO A 18 11.04 -11.70 6.44
N ARG A 19 11.74 -12.32 7.37
CA ARG A 19 13.15 -12.00 7.67
C ARG A 19 14.08 -12.16 6.47
N CYS A 20 13.80 -13.08 5.56
CA CYS A 20 14.58 -13.27 4.32
C CYS A 20 14.58 -12.02 3.41
N ASN A 21 13.64 -11.11 3.57
CA ASN A 21 13.53 -9.88 2.78
C ASN A 21 14.15 -8.66 3.51
N TYR A 22 14.88 -8.85 4.62
CA TYR A 22 15.43 -7.74 5.39
C TYR A 22 16.30 -6.80 4.54
N GLN A 23 17.18 -7.36 3.72
CA GLN A 23 18.02 -6.58 2.79
C GLN A 23 17.18 -5.79 1.77
N LEU A 24 16.03 -6.33 1.34
CA LEU A 24 15.11 -5.61 0.45
C LEU A 24 14.49 -4.40 1.16
N PHE A 25 14.13 -4.53 2.42
CA PHE A 25 13.57 -3.42 3.19
C PHE A 25 14.60 -2.30 3.37
N GLU A 26 15.85 -2.63 3.67
CA GLU A 26 16.94 -1.65 3.71
C GLU A 26 17.15 -0.95 2.36
N GLN A 27 17.09 -1.69 1.25
CA GLN A 27 17.18 -1.12 -0.09
C GLN A 27 16.00 -0.19 -0.42
N ILE A 28 14.79 -0.51 0.04
CA ILE A 28 13.62 0.35 -0.14
C ILE A 28 13.88 1.70 0.53
N ILE A 29 14.32 1.71 1.78
CA ILE A 29 14.63 2.92 2.55
C ILE A 29 15.77 3.69 1.89
N ALA A 30 16.88 3.02 1.56
CA ALA A 30 18.05 3.65 0.96
C ALA A 30 17.74 4.33 -0.40
N LYS A 31 16.73 3.84 -1.13
CA LYS A 31 16.26 4.43 -2.39
C LYS A 31 15.15 5.48 -2.21
N GLY A 32 14.90 5.93 -0.99
CA GLY A 32 13.90 6.96 -0.67
C GLY A 32 12.46 6.44 -0.69
N GLY A 33 12.26 5.12 -0.58
CA GLY A 33 10.99 4.50 -0.25
C GLY A 33 10.71 4.53 1.25
N VAL A 34 9.61 3.93 1.69
CA VAL A 34 9.19 3.94 3.09
C VAL A 34 8.63 2.59 3.53
N CYS A 35 8.90 2.22 4.78
CA CYS A 35 8.31 1.08 5.47
C CYS A 35 7.31 1.59 6.51
N ILE A 36 6.06 1.13 6.47
CA ILE A 36 5.00 1.59 7.37
C ILE A 36 4.28 0.42 8.04
N SER A 37 3.77 0.66 9.24
CA SER A 37 2.88 -0.24 9.96
C SER A 37 1.85 0.57 10.75
N GLU A 38 0.66 0.00 10.93
CA GLU A 38 -0.36 0.55 11.85
C GLU A 38 -0.20 0.03 13.29
N LEU A 39 0.72 -0.92 13.50
CA LEU A 39 0.91 -1.60 14.76
C LEU A 39 2.09 -1.01 15.54
N CYS A 40 2.05 -1.14 16.87
CA CYS A 40 3.18 -0.75 17.71
C CYS A 40 4.47 -1.46 17.27
N PRO A 41 5.64 -0.80 17.40
CA PRO A 41 6.92 -1.30 16.85
C PRO A 41 7.27 -2.74 17.24
N ASP A 42 6.96 -3.16 18.46
CA ASP A 42 7.29 -4.49 18.99
C ASP A 42 6.20 -5.55 18.75
N THR A 43 5.20 -5.24 17.95
CA THR A 43 4.12 -6.18 17.66
C THR A 43 4.57 -7.27 16.69
N THR A 44 4.53 -8.54 17.14
CA THR A 44 4.88 -9.69 16.28
C THR A 44 3.87 -9.92 15.16
N PRO A 45 4.30 -10.23 13.92
CA PRO A 45 3.41 -10.57 12.83
C PRO A 45 2.75 -11.93 13.07
N VAL A 46 1.42 -12.00 12.88
CA VAL A 46 0.60 -13.22 12.96
C VAL A 46 -0.33 -13.31 11.75
N GLY A 47 -0.76 -14.53 11.39
CA GLY A 47 -1.46 -14.81 10.12
C GLY A 47 -2.61 -13.86 9.79
N HIS A 48 -3.54 -13.62 10.72
CA HIS A 48 -4.70 -12.75 10.48
C HIS A 48 -4.32 -11.28 10.22
N ARG A 49 -3.20 -10.80 10.77
CA ARG A 49 -2.72 -9.43 10.58
C ARG A 49 -2.29 -9.14 9.14
N PHE A 50 -1.85 -10.18 8.40
CA PHE A 50 -1.57 -10.03 6.98
C PHE A 50 -2.83 -9.71 6.18
N LEU A 51 -3.96 -10.30 6.52
CA LEU A 51 -5.24 -10.01 5.88
C LEU A 51 -5.76 -8.62 6.26
N LEU A 52 -5.63 -8.23 7.51
CA LEU A 52 -6.01 -6.89 7.98
C LEU A 52 -5.14 -5.80 7.33
N ARG A 53 -3.82 -6.02 7.22
CA ARG A 53 -2.89 -5.09 6.59
C ARG A 53 -3.26 -4.80 5.13
N ASN A 54 -3.81 -5.79 4.41
CA ASN A 54 -4.12 -5.66 2.98
C ASN A 54 -5.09 -4.50 2.68
N ARG A 55 -5.97 -4.13 3.61
CA ARG A 55 -6.83 -2.93 3.47
C ARG A 55 -6.02 -1.64 3.35
N ILE A 56 -4.88 -1.55 4.03
CA ILE A 56 -4.01 -0.37 3.96
C ILE A 56 -3.33 -0.31 2.59
N ILE A 57 -2.88 -1.44 2.06
CA ILE A 57 -2.32 -1.52 0.70
C ILE A 57 -3.36 -1.04 -0.31
N ALA A 58 -4.60 -1.55 -0.21
CA ALA A 58 -5.69 -1.15 -1.10
C ALA A 58 -6.05 0.34 -0.95
N ALA A 59 -6.04 0.87 0.27
CA ALA A 59 -6.36 2.27 0.54
C ALA A 59 -5.31 3.24 -0.03
N LEU A 60 -4.02 2.87 0.03
CA LEU A 60 -2.92 3.69 -0.47
C LEU A 60 -2.79 3.69 -2.00
N ALA A 61 -3.32 2.68 -2.67
CA ALA A 61 -3.24 2.55 -4.12
C ALA A 61 -4.47 3.16 -4.81
N SER A 62 -4.27 3.83 -5.95
CA SER A 62 -5.37 4.22 -6.85
C SER A 62 -5.75 3.06 -7.78
N LYS A 63 -4.77 2.25 -8.17
CA LYS A 63 -4.91 1.11 -9.06
C LYS A 63 -4.24 -0.11 -8.44
N ILE A 64 -4.88 -1.28 -8.54
CA ILE A 64 -4.36 -2.53 -8.01
C ILE A 64 -4.28 -3.55 -9.15
N ILE A 65 -3.11 -4.16 -9.31
CA ILE A 65 -2.88 -5.20 -10.31
C ILE A 65 -2.64 -6.53 -9.58
N VAL A 66 -3.50 -7.51 -9.83
CA VAL A 66 -3.31 -8.88 -9.36
C VAL A 66 -2.56 -9.66 -10.44
N ALA A 67 -1.27 -9.87 -10.21
CA ALA A 67 -0.42 -10.56 -11.19
C ALA A 67 -0.66 -12.08 -11.20
N GLN A 68 -0.86 -12.67 -10.03
CA GLN A 68 -1.13 -14.10 -9.88
C GLN A 68 -1.86 -14.36 -8.56
N ALA A 69 -2.89 -15.19 -8.58
CA ALA A 69 -3.65 -15.54 -7.39
C ALA A 69 -4.31 -16.91 -7.51
N ARG A 70 -4.25 -17.72 -6.43
CA ARG A 70 -5.12 -18.88 -6.27
C ARG A 70 -6.51 -18.43 -5.81
N LEU A 71 -7.54 -19.30 -5.93
CA LEU A 71 -8.89 -19.02 -5.47
C LEU A 71 -8.98 -18.67 -3.98
N GLN A 72 -8.07 -19.22 -3.17
CA GLN A 72 -7.95 -18.88 -1.75
C GLN A 72 -6.57 -18.28 -1.48
N SER A 73 -6.43 -16.98 -1.69
CA SER A 73 -5.15 -16.28 -1.52
C SER A 73 -5.31 -14.91 -0.87
N GLY A 74 -4.24 -14.46 -0.22
CA GLY A 74 -4.16 -13.10 0.32
C GLY A 74 -4.30 -12.01 -0.76
N ALA A 75 -3.92 -12.31 -2.00
CA ALA A 75 -4.08 -11.37 -3.12
C ALA A 75 -5.56 -11.10 -3.44
N LEU A 76 -6.43 -12.14 -3.38
CA LEU A 76 -7.87 -11.95 -3.54
C LEU A 76 -8.49 -11.16 -2.38
N ASN A 77 -7.98 -11.32 -1.16
CA ASN A 77 -8.40 -10.46 -0.04
C ASN A 77 -8.07 -8.98 -0.32
N THR A 78 -6.89 -8.69 -0.89
CA THR A 78 -6.55 -7.31 -1.31
C THR A 78 -7.47 -6.83 -2.44
N ALA A 79 -7.84 -7.71 -3.39
CA ALA A 79 -8.79 -7.38 -4.45
C ALA A 79 -10.18 -7.04 -3.89
N THR A 80 -10.67 -7.79 -2.89
CA THR A 80 -11.92 -7.46 -2.20
C THR A 80 -11.87 -6.06 -1.59
N TRP A 81 -10.80 -5.75 -0.83
CA TRP A 81 -10.62 -4.41 -0.28
C TRP A 81 -10.54 -3.32 -1.35
N ALA A 82 -9.94 -3.63 -2.52
CA ALA A 82 -9.91 -2.69 -3.65
C ALA A 82 -11.33 -2.35 -4.13
N THR A 83 -12.17 -3.36 -4.28
CA THR A 83 -13.58 -3.19 -4.68
C THR A 83 -14.36 -2.38 -3.64
N ASP A 84 -14.23 -2.72 -2.36
CA ASP A 84 -14.91 -2.03 -1.26
C ASP A 84 -14.51 -0.55 -1.15
N LEU A 85 -13.27 -0.24 -1.52
CA LEU A 85 -12.71 1.13 -1.53
C LEU A 85 -12.85 1.84 -2.88
N ASN A 86 -13.60 1.28 -3.84
CA ASN A 86 -13.77 1.81 -5.20
C ASN A 86 -12.42 2.11 -5.90
N ARG A 87 -11.44 1.20 -5.75
CA ARG A 87 -10.17 1.28 -6.47
C ARG A 87 -10.26 0.53 -7.79
N GLU A 88 -9.56 1.03 -8.80
CA GLU A 88 -9.45 0.33 -10.08
C GLU A 88 -8.70 -0.99 -9.90
N LEU A 89 -9.34 -2.10 -10.25
CA LEU A 89 -8.79 -3.43 -10.10
C LEU A 89 -8.50 -4.05 -11.46
N TYR A 90 -7.29 -4.54 -11.63
CA TYR A 90 -6.78 -5.18 -12.83
C TYR A 90 -6.27 -6.58 -12.50
N ALA A 91 -6.34 -7.50 -13.45
CA ALA A 91 -5.80 -8.83 -13.29
C ALA A 91 -5.11 -9.32 -14.58
N ILE A 92 -3.99 -10.01 -14.40
CA ILE A 92 -3.26 -10.66 -15.49
C ILE A 92 -3.88 -12.05 -15.67
N PRO A 93 -4.39 -12.39 -16.87
CA PRO A 93 -4.90 -13.72 -17.18
C PRO A 93 -3.76 -14.74 -17.19
N GLY A 94 -4.09 -15.99 -16.96
CA GLY A 94 -3.13 -17.07 -17.04
C GLY A 94 -3.76 -18.38 -17.48
N ASP A 95 -2.91 -19.40 -17.65
CA ASP A 95 -3.34 -20.74 -18.05
C ASP A 95 -4.44 -21.25 -17.10
N ILE A 96 -5.54 -21.69 -17.70
CA ILE A 96 -6.71 -22.23 -17.00
C ILE A 96 -6.42 -23.53 -16.23
N ASN A 97 -5.38 -24.27 -16.66
CA ASN A 97 -4.97 -25.51 -15.99
C ASN A 97 -4.03 -25.26 -14.81
N GLN A 98 -3.63 -24.01 -14.58
CA GLN A 98 -2.72 -23.65 -13.50
C GLN A 98 -3.49 -23.11 -12.29
N PRO A 99 -3.53 -23.81 -11.16
CA PRO A 99 -4.27 -23.38 -9.97
C PRO A 99 -3.83 -21.99 -9.45
N ASN A 100 -2.59 -21.60 -9.72
CA ASN A 100 -2.05 -20.32 -9.31
C ASN A 100 -2.67 -19.13 -10.05
N ASN A 101 -3.31 -19.36 -11.21
CA ASN A 101 -3.95 -18.33 -12.03
C ASN A 101 -5.46 -18.29 -11.83
N ALA A 102 -6.04 -19.31 -11.19
CA ALA A 102 -7.49 -19.47 -11.06
C ALA A 102 -8.18 -18.27 -10.40
N GLY A 103 -7.52 -17.60 -9.46
CA GLY A 103 -8.05 -16.40 -8.82
C GLY A 103 -8.09 -15.20 -9.75
N CYS A 104 -7.03 -14.94 -10.54
CA CYS A 104 -7.03 -13.88 -11.55
C CYS A 104 -8.10 -14.12 -12.61
N ASN A 105 -8.15 -15.34 -13.15
CA ASN A 105 -9.14 -15.72 -14.16
C ASN A 105 -10.57 -15.56 -13.61
N LYS A 106 -10.81 -15.90 -12.33
CA LYS A 106 -12.11 -15.69 -11.69
C LYS A 106 -12.47 -14.22 -11.57
N LEU A 107 -11.56 -13.35 -11.12
CA LEU A 107 -11.80 -11.90 -11.04
C LEU A 107 -12.19 -11.31 -12.39
N ILE A 108 -11.54 -11.77 -13.48
CA ILE A 108 -11.86 -11.34 -14.85
C ILE A 108 -13.22 -11.89 -15.29
N HIS A 109 -13.46 -13.20 -15.09
CA HIS A 109 -14.72 -13.84 -15.43
C HIS A 109 -15.92 -13.17 -14.76
N ASP A 110 -15.80 -12.84 -13.47
CA ASP A 110 -16.86 -12.22 -12.68
C ASP A 110 -16.96 -10.70 -12.92
N SER A 111 -16.22 -10.16 -13.89
CA SER A 111 -16.16 -8.72 -14.22
C SER A 111 -15.76 -7.83 -13.03
N GLN A 112 -15.04 -8.38 -12.06
CA GLN A 112 -14.53 -7.66 -10.90
C GLN A 112 -13.21 -6.96 -11.19
N ALA A 113 -12.44 -7.45 -12.19
CA ALA A 113 -11.17 -6.87 -12.60
C ALA A 113 -11.10 -6.69 -14.12
N ILE A 114 -10.47 -5.61 -14.53
CA ILE A 114 -10.15 -5.36 -15.94
C ILE A 114 -8.94 -6.23 -16.31
N ILE A 115 -9.04 -6.91 -17.43
CA ILE A 115 -7.95 -7.76 -17.93
C ILE A 115 -6.77 -6.92 -18.40
N LEU A 116 -5.55 -7.34 -18.06
CA LEU A 116 -4.31 -6.84 -18.65
C LEU A 116 -3.69 -7.94 -19.55
N CYS A 117 -3.68 -7.68 -20.86
CA CYS A 117 -3.21 -8.64 -21.85
C CYS A 117 -1.76 -8.42 -22.28
N SER A 118 -1.24 -7.22 -22.07
CA SER A 118 0.07 -6.81 -22.56
C SER A 118 0.79 -5.84 -21.64
N THR A 119 2.10 -5.67 -21.85
CA THR A 119 2.88 -4.63 -21.18
C THR A 119 2.45 -3.23 -21.58
N GLN A 120 1.93 -3.05 -22.80
CA GLN A 120 1.41 -1.77 -23.26
C GLN A 120 0.21 -1.32 -22.44
N ASP A 121 -0.64 -2.25 -21.97
CA ASP A 121 -1.76 -1.93 -21.08
C ASP A 121 -1.25 -1.29 -19.78
N ILE A 122 -0.13 -1.79 -19.26
CA ILE A 122 0.52 -1.24 -18.06
C ILE A 122 1.07 0.16 -18.35
N ASP A 123 1.69 0.38 -19.51
CA ASP A 123 2.21 1.69 -19.89
C ASP A 123 1.08 2.73 -20.05
N ILE A 124 -0.10 2.32 -20.53
CA ILE A 124 -1.29 3.18 -20.60
C ILE A 124 -1.82 3.51 -19.21
N LEU A 125 -1.80 2.55 -18.29
CA LEU A 125 -2.27 2.76 -16.90
C LEU A 125 -1.35 3.71 -16.11
N PHE A 126 -0.07 3.67 -16.43
CA PHE A 126 0.96 4.49 -15.80
C PHE A 126 1.74 5.24 -16.89
N PRO A 127 1.10 6.17 -17.60
CA PRO A 127 1.80 6.96 -18.58
C PRO A 127 2.99 7.58 -17.88
N GLN A 128 4.20 7.33 -18.41
CA GLN A 128 5.40 8.01 -17.94
C GLN A 128 5.20 9.49 -18.24
N SER A 129 4.43 10.12 -17.39
CA SER A 129 4.26 11.56 -17.45
C SER A 129 5.59 12.17 -17.07
N HIS A 130 6.37 12.58 -18.07
CA HIS A 130 7.38 13.62 -17.90
C HIS A 130 6.77 14.94 -17.42
N HIS A 131 5.46 15.00 -17.24
CA HIS A 131 4.76 16.03 -16.54
C HIS A 131 4.36 15.49 -15.16
N TYR A 132 5.24 15.66 -14.19
CA TYR A 132 4.74 15.97 -12.87
C TYR A 132 3.68 17.05 -13.09
N PHE A 133 2.39 16.71 -12.93
CA PHE A 133 1.46 17.71 -12.52
C PHE A 133 2.12 18.31 -11.29
N ALA A 134 2.63 19.54 -11.43
CA ALA A 134 2.89 20.37 -10.29
C ALA A 134 1.52 20.49 -9.62
N TYR A 135 1.25 19.54 -8.72
CA TYR A 135 0.24 19.73 -7.72
C TYR A 135 0.73 20.99 -7.02
N SER A 136 0.13 22.12 -7.39
CA SER A 136 0.32 23.35 -6.65
C SER A 136 -0.05 22.96 -5.24
N GLN A 137 0.98 22.77 -4.40
CA GLN A 137 0.80 22.41 -3.01
C GLN A 137 -0.22 23.42 -2.49
N PRO A 138 -1.43 22.99 -2.05
CA PRO A 138 -2.28 23.90 -1.32
C PRO A 138 -1.38 24.44 -0.22
N LYS A 139 -1.24 25.75 -0.13
CA LYS A 139 -0.52 26.39 0.99
C LYS A 139 -1.00 25.66 2.24
N PRO A 140 -0.09 25.19 3.11
CA PRO A 140 -0.50 24.47 4.30
C PRO A 140 -1.43 25.40 5.08
N GLU A 141 -2.74 25.18 4.94
CA GLU A 141 -3.69 25.73 5.89
C GLU A 141 -3.25 25.17 7.23
N LYS A 142 -2.93 26.08 8.15
CA LYS A 142 -2.68 25.70 9.54
C LYS A 142 -3.97 25.05 10.03
N LEU A 143 -4.05 23.73 9.93
CA LEU A 143 -5.10 22.96 10.56
C LEU A 143 -4.96 23.22 12.07
N SER A 144 -5.76 24.14 12.60
CA SER A 144 -5.96 24.27 14.02
C SER A 144 -6.86 23.12 14.46
N ILE A 145 -6.25 22.04 14.92
CA ILE A 145 -6.99 20.89 15.42
C ILE A 145 -7.50 21.27 16.82
N ASP A 146 -8.82 21.34 16.99
CA ASP A 146 -9.42 21.51 18.32
C ASP A 146 -9.40 20.18 19.06
N TYR A 147 -8.47 20.02 20.01
CA TYR A 147 -8.27 18.79 20.79
C TYR A 147 -9.33 18.54 21.87
N LYS A 148 -10.34 19.40 22.03
CA LYS A 148 -11.31 19.31 23.14
C LYS A 148 -12.12 18.02 23.14
N ASN A 149 -12.38 17.45 21.95
CA ASN A 149 -13.26 16.28 21.78
C ASN A 149 -12.50 14.96 21.58
N TYR A 150 -11.18 14.93 21.77
CA TYR A 150 -10.37 13.74 21.54
C TYR A 150 -9.84 13.16 22.86
N ASP A 151 -9.83 11.84 22.97
CA ASP A 151 -9.19 11.15 24.10
C ASP A 151 -7.65 11.23 24.00
N ASN A 152 -6.96 10.79 25.07
CA ASN A 152 -5.49 10.88 25.12
C ASN A 152 -4.80 10.05 24.03
N THR A 153 -5.37 8.90 23.65
CA THR A 153 -4.83 8.03 22.61
C THR A 153 -4.99 8.67 21.23
N GLN A 154 -6.16 9.24 20.97
CA GLN A 154 -6.44 9.97 19.74
C GLN A 154 -5.54 11.21 19.57
N LYS A 155 -5.30 11.95 20.66
CA LYS A 155 -4.37 13.09 20.67
C LYS A 155 -2.95 12.66 20.31
N LEU A 156 -2.45 11.56 20.89
CA LEU A 156 -1.13 11.01 20.56
C LEU A 156 -1.01 10.62 19.09
N ILE A 157 -2.05 10.01 18.51
CA ILE A 157 -2.08 9.66 17.10
C ILE A 157 -2.06 10.91 16.22
N ILE A 158 -2.87 11.91 16.53
CA ILE A 158 -2.91 13.17 15.79
C ILE A 158 -1.57 13.90 15.87
N ASP A 159 -0.93 13.95 17.04
CA ASP A 159 0.38 14.57 17.22
C ASP A 159 1.47 13.82 16.46
N ALA A 160 1.42 12.48 16.46
CA ALA A 160 2.33 11.68 15.66
C ALA A 160 2.18 11.96 14.15
N ILE A 161 0.95 12.01 13.64
CA ILE A 161 0.65 12.32 12.23
C ILE A 161 1.11 13.76 11.89
N THR A 162 0.86 14.72 12.77
CA THR A 162 1.23 16.12 12.55
C THR A 162 2.74 16.29 12.59
N THR A 163 3.43 15.58 13.48
CA THR A 163 4.89 15.58 13.58
C THR A 163 5.52 14.91 12.35
N CYS A 164 4.90 13.84 11.83
CA CYS A 164 5.28 13.21 10.57
C CYS A 164 5.19 14.19 9.40
N LYS A 165 4.08 14.91 9.26
CA LYS A 165 3.92 15.93 8.21
C LYS A 165 5.01 17.00 8.29
N ARG A 166 5.32 17.50 9.48
CA ARG A 166 6.40 18.49 9.67
C ARG A 166 7.79 17.93 9.35
N LYS A 167 8.06 16.67 9.64
CA LYS A 167 9.34 16.02 9.30
C LYS A 167 9.44 15.65 7.81
N HIS A 168 8.32 15.46 7.13
CA HIS A 168 8.29 15.28 5.66
C HIS A 168 8.75 16.55 4.93
N GLU A 169 8.48 17.74 5.48
CA GLU A 169 9.04 18.99 5.00
C GLU A 169 10.56 19.09 5.25
N LEU A 170 11.11 18.28 6.16
CA LEU A 170 12.51 18.25 6.58
C LEU A 170 13.28 16.99 6.17
N ALA A 171 12.83 16.27 5.13
CA ALA A 171 13.58 15.24 4.41
C ALA A 171 14.17 14.08 5.25
N ASN A 172 13.48 13.56 6.28
CA ASN A 172 13.89 12.31 6.92
C ASN A 172 12.69 11.56 7.49
N VAL A 173 12.07 10.74 6.65
CA VAL A 173 10.97 9.83 7.05
C VAL A 173 11.50 8.58 7.78
N ASP A 174 12.81 8.46 7.98
CA ASP A 174 13.45 7.29 8.57
C ASP A 174 13.20 7.13 10.08
N ARG A 175 12.39 7.99 10.69
CA ARG A 175 12.14 7.98 12.14
C ARG A 175 10.69 8.20 12.52
N ILE A 176 9.78 7.46 11.88
CA ILE A 176 8.41 7.35 12.38
C ILE A 176 8.33 6.06 13.19
N TYR A 177 8.62 6.18 14.46
CA TYR A 177 8.42 5.15 15.47
C TYR A 177 7.30 5.62 16.39
#